data_5f7f8cb117001af3d28307c6522ccfbd
#
_entry.id   5f7f8cb117001af3d28307c6522ccfbd
#
_cell.length_a   1.000
_cell.length_b   1.000
_cell.length_c   1.000
_cell.angle_alpha   90.00
_cell.angle_beta   90.00
_cell.angle_gamma   90.00
#
_symmetry.space_group_name_H-M   'P 1'
#
loop_
_entity.id
_entity.type
_entity.pdbx_description
1 polymer ?
#
loop_
_entity_poly.entity_id
_entity_poly.type
_entity_poly.pdbx_seq_one_letter_code
_entity_poly.pdbx_strand_id
1 'polypeptide(L)'
;GQENSKAFSKKLAEVYPSELNSVEDLTKLPVLRKSELVRLQAQDPPLGGLISGSVQDLNQIFQSPGPIYEPGMIKKDWWRSARALNAAGIGKGDIVQNCFSYHFTPAGMLSEQGILAVGATVFPAGTGQTELQARAASEIGVTAYIGVPDFLQIILEKGDELGLDLSKIKKALVGGGPLFPKTRQSYKERGIM
;
A
#
# COMPACT_ATOMS: atom_id res chain seq x y z
N GLY A 1 3.19 22.61 1.40
CA GLY A 1 2.19 22.43 0.35
C GLY A 1 1.76 23.76 -0.26
N GLN A 2 1.34 24.69 0.57
CA GLN A 2 0.80 25.99 0.11
C GLN A 2 1.80 26.79 -0.74
N GLU A 3 3.07 26.79 -0.39
CA GLU A 3 4.12 27.53 -1.12
C GLU A 3 4.65 26.78 -2.35
N ASN A 4 4.66 25.44 -2.29
CA ASN A 4 5.42 24.61 -3.24
C ASN A 4 4.53 23.78 -4.18
N SER A 5 3.20 23.90 -4.11
CA SER A 5 2.27 23.19 -4.96
C SER A 5 1.21 24.14 -5.50
N LYS A 6 1.14 24.28 -6.81
CA LYS A 6 0.22 25.19 -7.52
C LYS A 6 -1.24 24.98 -7.13
N ALA A 7 -1.68 23.72 -7.04
CA ALA A 7 -3.06 23.39 -6.68
C ALA A 7 -3.34 23.69 -5.20
N PHE A 8 -2.40 23.37 -4.30
CA PHE A 8 -2.56 23.65 -2.87
C PHE A 8 -2.42 25.14 -2.55
N SER A 9 -1.55 25.90 -3.24
CA SER A 9 -1.52 27.36 -3.14
C SER A 9 -2.91 27.95 -3.36
N LYS A 10 -3.57 27.54 -4.45
CA LYS A 10 -4.92 28.03 -4.78
C LYS A 10 -5.98 27.55 -3.77
N LYS A 11 -5.95 26.25 -3.42
CA LYS A 11 -6.96 25.64 -2.54
C LYS A 11 -6.89 26.14 -1.10
N LEU A 12 -5.70 26.51 -0.64
CA LEU A 12 -5.42 26.96 0.73
C LEU A 12 -5.17 28.47 0.82
N ALA A 13 -5.56 29.25 -0.19
CA ALA A 13 -5.27 30.68 -0.24
C ALA A 13 -5.81 31.48 0.96
N GLU A 14 -6.94 31.04 1.51
CA GLU A 14 -7.60 31.68 2.67
C GLU A 14 -7.26 31.00 4.01
N VAL A 15 -6.31 30.03 4.00
CA VAL A 15 -5.88 29.32 5.20
C VAL A 15 -4.57 29.92 5.70
N TYR A 16 -4.57 30.38 6.93
CA TYR A 16 -3.38 30.91 7.57
C TYR A 16 -2.74 29.85 8.47
N PRO A 17 -1.50 29.39 8.19
CA PRO A 17 -0.85 28.36 9.01
C PRO A 17 -0.76 28.69 10.50
N SER A 18 -0.68 29.99 10.84
CA SER A 18 -0.65 30.47 12.22
C SER A 18 -1.95 30.22 13.00
N GLU A 19 -3.05 29.93 12.31
CA GLU A 19 -4.36 29.63 12.91
C GLU A 19 -4.60 28.15 13.13
N LEU A 20 -3.65 27.30 12.73
CA LEU A 20 -3.72 25.83 12.86
C LEU A 20 -2.83 25.39 14.01
N ASN A 21 -3.36 25.47 15.25
CA ASN A 21 -2.59 25.20 16.47
C ASN A 21 -2.96 23.88 17.15
N SER A 22 -4.04 23.20 16.69
CA SER A 22 -4.53 21.95 17.26
C SER A 22 -5.01 20.99 16.16
N VAL A 23 -5.31 19.75 16.54
CA VAL A 23 -5.90 18.75 15.62
C VAL A 23 -7.31 19.17 15.21
N GLU A 24 -8.06 19.83 16.10
CA GLU A 24 -9.40 20.34 15.85
C GLU A 24 -9.40 21.41 14.76
N ASP A 25 -8.33 22.20 14.66
CA ASP A 25 -8.19 23.23 13.62
C ASP A 25 -8.07 22.66 12.21
N LEU A 26 -7.75 21.36 12.07
CA LEU A 26 -7.73 20.70 10.76
C LEU A 26 -9.11 20.70 10.08
N THR A 27 -10.19 20.86 10.84
CA THR A 27 -11.55 21.00 10.29
C THR A 27 -11.74 22.28 9.47
N LYS A 28 -10.87 23.27 9.65
CA LYS A 28 -10.84 24.50 8.86
C LYS A 28 -10.28 24.31 7.46
N LEU A 29 -9.55 23.19 7.23
CA LEU A 29 -8.93 22.92 5.95
C LEU A 29 -9.97 22.45 4.92
N PRO A 30 -9.94 22.95 3.68
CA PRO A 30 -10.80 22.46 2.62
C PRO A 30 -10.39 21.06 2.22
N VAL A 31 -11.34 20.12 2.23
CA VAL A 31 -11.13 18.72 1.83
C VAL A 31 -10.88 18.65 0.33
N LEU A 32 -9.80 17.99 -0.08
CA LEU A 32 -9.57 17.58 -1.46
C LEU A 32 -10.15 16.16 -1.66
N ARG A 33 -11.22 16.07 -2.44
CA ARG A 33 -11.87 14.78 -2.72
C ARG A 33 -11.21 14.07 -3.88
N LYS A 34 -11.12 12.74 -3.81
CA LYS A 34 -10.54 11.92 -4.88
C LYS A 34 -11.24 12.17 -6.24
N SER A 35 -12.54 12.41 -6.25
CA SER A 35 -13.32 12.74 -7.46
C SER A 35 -12.89 14.06 -8.14
N GLU A 36 -12.28 14.98 -7.40
CA GLU A 36 -11.76 16.24 -7.96
C GLU A 36 -10.46 16.04 -8.74
N LEU A 37 -9.70 14.98 -8.41
CA LEU A 37 -8.36 14.74 -8.97
C LEU A 37 -8.41 14.53 -10.48
N VAL A 38 -9.40 13.79 -11.00
CA VAL A 38 -9.56 13.56 -12.45
C VAL A 38 -9.64 14.88 -13.20
N ARG A 39 -10.45 15.82 -12.70
CA ARG A 39 -10.62 17.14 -13.32
C ARG A 39 -9.34 17.99 -13.20
N LEU A 40 -8.72 18.00 -12.04
CA LEU A 40 -7.48 18.77 -11.82
C LEU A 40 -6.35 18.27 -12.72
N GLN A 41 -6.20 16.96 -12.86
CA GLN A 41 -5.17 16.34 -13.68
C GLN A 41 -5.45 16.52 -15.19
N ALA A 42 -6.71 16.58 -15.61
CA ALA A 42 -7.06 16.92 -16.97
C ALA A 42 -6.74 18.39 -17.32
N GLN A 43 -6.84 19.30 -16.34
CA GLN A 43 -6.51 20.73 -16.52
C GLN A 43 -5.01 21.03 -16.47
N ASP A 44 -4.24 20.26 -15.72
CA ASP A 44 -2.79 20.43 -15.54
C ASP A 44 -2.10 19.04 -15.50
N PRO A 45 -1.95 18.37 -16.67
CA PRO A 45 -1.40 17.01 -16.72
C PRO A 45 0.08 16.93 -16.31
N PRO A 46 0.52 15.78 -15.74
CA PRO A 46 -0.29 14.61 -15.39
C PRO A 46 -0.84 14.67 -13.95
N LEU A 47 -0.34 15.55 -13.07
CA LEU A 47 -0.56 15.49 -11.63
C LEU A 47 -1.40 16.66 -11.07
N GLY A 48 -2.01 17.48 -11.93
CA GLY A 48 -2.95 18.51 -11.51
C GLY A 48 -2.34 19.64 -10.67
N GLY A 49 -1.03 19.88 -10.75
CA GLY A 49 -0.32 20.85 -9.94
C GLY A 49 -0.27 20.51 -8.44
N LEU A 50 -0.52 19.22 -8.07
CA LEU A 50 -0.61 18.77 -6.67
C LEU A 50 0.74 18.39 -6.06
N ILE A 51 1.80 18.28 -6.87
CA ILE A 51 3.15 17.97 -6.38
C ILE A 51 3.94 19.24 -6.03
N SER A 52 4.94 19.08 -5.19
CA SER A 52 5.98 20.08 -4.96
C SER A 52 7.18 19.75 -5.86
N GLY A 53 7.54 20.67 -6.75
CA GLY A 53 8.59 20.47 -7.74
C GLY A 53 8.08 19.99 -9.10
N SER A 54 8.97 19.39 -9.88
CA SER A 54 8.71 18.98 -11.26
C SER A 54 8.33 17.50 -11.38
N VAL A 55 7.54 17.16 -12.38
CA VAL A 55 7.26 15.76 -12.75
C VAL A 55 8.56 15.00 -13.11
N GLN A 56 9.54 15.70 -13.69
CA GLN A 56 10.83 15.15 -14.06
C GLN A 56 11.72 14.75 -12.86
N ASP A 57 11.39 15.25 -11.66
CA ASP A 57 12.09 14.88 -10.42
C ASP A 57 11.56 13.58 -9.80
N LEU A 58 10.45 13.05 -10.32
CA LEU A 58 9.86 11.81 -9.85
C LEU A 58 10.59 10.59 -10.41
N ASN A 59 10.66 9.52 -9.60
CA ASN A 59 11.19 8.24 -10.05
C ASN A 59 10.09 7.35 -10.69
N GLN A 60 8.84 7.54 -10.30
CA GLN A 60 7.72 6.70 -10.70
C GLN A 60 6.45 7.56 -10.86
N ILE A 61 5.59 7.14 -11.79
CA ILE A 61 4.22 7.64 -11.91
C ILE A 61 3.32 6.41 -12.02
N PHE A 62 2.30 6.36 -11.20
CA PHE A 62 1.31 5.30 -11.15
C PHE A 62 -0.03 5.79 -11.68
N GLN A 63 -0.90 4.84 -12.01
CA GLN A 63 -2.29 5.12 -12.36
C GLN A 63 -3.20 4.23 -11.52
N SER A 64 -4.01 4.83 -10.68
CA SER A 64 -5.06 4.14 -9.94
C SER A 64 -6.43 4.32 -10.62
N PRO A 65 -7.43 3.49 -10.25
CA PRO A 65 -8.77 3.63 -10.82
C PRO A 65 -9.35 5.04 -10.67
N GLY A 66 -9.82 5.57 -11.82
CA GLY A 66 -10.33 6.93 -11.92
C GLY A 66 -10.43 7.41 -13.37
N PRO A 67 -9.41 7.43 -14.30
CA PRO A 67 -7.99 7.23 -13.98
C PRO A 67 -7.40 8.40 -13.19
N ILE A 68 -6.54 8.09 -12.22
CA ILE A 68 -5.85 9.09 -11.40
C ILE A 68 -4.37 8.76 -11.39
N TYR A 69 -3.52 9.73 -11.74
CA TYR A 69 -2.08 9.60 -11.69
C TYR A 69 -1.54 9.94 -10.31
N GLU A 70 -0.60 9.14 -9.83
CA GLU A 70 -0.01 9.26 -8.51
C GLU A 70 1.52 9.28 -8.59
N PRO A 71 2.19 10.20 -7.89
CA PRO A 71 3.66 10.27 -7.90
C PRO A 71 4.26 9.18 -7.05
N GLY A 72 5.46 8.73 -7.39
CA GLY A 72 6.27 7.85 -6.57
C GLY A 72 7.74 8.23 -6.57
N MET A 73 8.42 7.94 -5.45
CA MET A 73 9.83 8.18 -5.27
C MET A 73 10.53 6.91 -4.75
N ILE A 74 11.73 6.66 -5.25
CA ILE A 74 12.59 5.59 -4.73
C ILE A 74 13.41 6.17 -3.56
N LYS A 75 12.74 6.28 -2.40
CA LYS A 75 13.34 6.70 -1.14
C LYS A 75 12.91 5.75 -0.04
N LYS A 76 13.74 5.57 0.98
CA LYS A 76 13.42 4.70 2.12
C LYS A 76 12.07 5.08 2.73
N ASP A 77 11.11 4.15 2.68
CA ASP A 77 9.76 4.29 3.25
C ASP A 77 9.04 5.60 2.88
N TRP A 78 9.17 6.04 1.62
CA TRP A 78 8.54 7.28 1.16
C TRP A 78 7.03 7.31 1.39
N TRP A 79 6.38 6.16 1.25
CA TRP A 79 4.95 5.97 1.50
C TRP A 79 4.60 5.77 2.98
N ARG A 80 5.59 5.65 3.86
CA ARG A 80 5.43 5.43 5.31
C ARG A 80 4.68 4.16 5.68
N SER A 81 4.71 3.14 4.82
CA SER A 81 4.07 1.84 5.03
C SER A 81 4.79 0.97 6.07
N ALA A 82 6.06 1.23 6.35
CA ALA A 82 6.84 0.55 7.38
C ALA A 82 6.18 0.60 8.77
N ARG A 83 5.44 1.67 9.09
CA ARG A 83 4.72 1.79 10.37
C ARG A 83 3.63 0.72 10.52
N ALA A 84 2.86 0.49 9.45
CA ALA A 84 1.82 -0.54 9.46
C ALA A 84 2.42 -1.95 9.54
N LEU A 85 3.50 -2.20 8.79
CA LEU A 85 4.22 -3.47 8.83
C LEU A 85 4.80 -3.76 10.22
N ASN A 86 5.44 -2.78 10.84
CA ASN A 86 5.96 -2.91 12.20
C ASN A 86 4.84 -3.16 13.23
N ALA A 87 3.70 -2.49 13.10
CA ALA A 87 2.53 -2.72 13.95
C ALA A 87 1.93 -4.13 13.78
N ALA A 88 2.06 -4.71 12.56
CA ALA A 88 1.71 -6.11 12.28
C ALA A 88 2.79 -7.11 12.73
N GLY A 89 3.85 -6.65 13.40
CA GLY A 89 4.97 -7.48 13.86
C GLY A 89 5.87 -7.98 12.74
N ILE A 90 5.80 -7.40 11.54
CA ILE A 90 6.63 -7.77 10.39
C ILE A 90 7.93 -6.96 10.45
N GLY A 91 9.07 -7.63 10.31
CA GLY A 91 10.38 -7.00 10.40
C GLY A 91 11.54 -7.90 10.00
N LYS A 92 12.73 -7.57 10.49
CA LYS A 92 13.95 -8.31 10.19
C LYS A 92 13.80 -9.81 10.50
N GLY A 93 14.15 -10.64 9.52
CA GLY A 93 14.03 -12.10 9.60
C GLY A 93 12.74 -12.64 8.98
N ASP A 94 11.77 -11.80 8.66
CA ASP A 94 10.59 -12.23 7.90
C ASP A 94 10.88 -12.30 6.40
N ILE A 95 10.23 -13.26 5.73
CA ILE A 95 10.10 -13.33 4.29
C ILE A 95 8.65 -13.02 3.97
N VAL A 96 8.41 -11.89 3.33
CA VAL A 96 7.08 -11.33 3.10
C VAL A 96 6.65 -11.57 1.66
N GLN A 97 5.62 -12.37 1.45
CA GLN A 97 4.97 -12.52 0.15
C GLN A 97 4.08 -11.30 -0.11
N ASN A 98 4.50 -10.47 -1.08
CA ASN A 98 3.75 -9.30 -1.49
C ASN A 98 2.86 -9.64 -2.69
N CYS A 99 1.55 -9.73 -2.43
CA CYS A 99 0.54 -10.08 -3.41
C CYS A 99 -0.24 -8.89 -3.96
N PHE A 100 0.21 -7.66 -3.71
CA PHE A 100 -0.33 -6.50 -4.40
C PHE A 100 0.22 -6.39 -5.82
N SER A 101 -0.56 -5.77 -6.71
CA SER A 101 -0.16 -5.54 -8.10
C SER A 101 1.07 -4.63 -8.19
N TYR A 102 2.01 -5.04 -9.03
CA TYR A 102 3.17 -4.23 -9.45
C TYR A 102 2.92 -3.49 -10.77
N HIS A 103 1.70 -3.61 -11.32
CA HIS A 103 1.31 -3.01 -12.59
C HIS A 103 0.35 -1.85 -12.35
N PHE A 104 0.57 -0.73 -13.02
CA PHE A 104 -0.22 0.50 -12.99
C PHE A 104 -0.31 1.14 -11.61
N THR A 105 -0.87 0.45 -10.60
CA THR A 105 -1.13 0.98 -9.26
C THR A 105 0.12 0.97 -8.38
N PRO A 106 0.23 1.84 -7.38
CA PRO A 106 1.41 1.89 -6.51
C PRO A 106 1.51 0.77 -5.49
N ALA A 107 0.44 -0.02 -5.28
CA ALA A 107 0.27 -0.88 -4.11
C ALA A 107 1.41 -1.89 -3.91
N GLY A 108 1.88 -2.55 -4.97
CA GLY A 108 3.00 -3.50 -4.89
C GLY A 108 4.31 -2.82 -4.47
N MET A 109 4.69 -1.74 -5.17
CA MET A 109 5.94 -1.02 -4.89
C MET A 109 5.88 -0.25 -3.57
N LEU A 110 4.73 0.29 -3.19
CA LEU A 110 4.48 0.91 -1.89
C LEU A 110 4.74 -0.09 -0.75
N SER A 111 4.17 -1.28 -0.87
CA SER A 111 4.34 -2.35 0.12
C SER A 111 5.79 -2.83 0.18
N GLU A 112 6.43 -3.01 -0.97
CA GLU A 112 7.84 -3.40 -1.08
C GLU A 112 8.77 -2.42 -0.37
N GLN A 113 8.61 -1.11 -0.60
CA GLN A 113 9.42 -0.10 0.09
C GLN A 113 9.29 -0.20 1.61
N GLY A 114 8.08 -0.44 2.12
CA GLY A 114 7.87 -0.64 3.55
C GLY A 114 8.49 -1.93 4.08
N ILE A 115 8.36 -3.05 3.35
CA ILE A 115 8.98 -4.34 3.70
C ILE A 115 10.50 -4.19 3.81
N LEU A 116 11.12 -3.57 2.81
CA LEU A 116 12.56 -3.29 2.82
C LEU A 116 12.96 -2.34 3.96
N ALA A 117 12.13 -1.34 4.25
CA ALA A 117 12.40 -0.35 5.29
C ALA A 117 12.38 -0.95 6.70
N VAL A 118 11.56 -1.98 6.98
CA VAL A 118 11.56 -2.72 8.24
C VAL A 118 12.64 -3.81 8.30
N GLY A 119 13.43 -3.99 7.25
CA GLY A 119 14.51 -4.96 7.16
C GLY A 119 14.08 -6.40 6.90
N ALA A 120 12.86 -6.59 6.41
CA ALA A 120 12.37 -7.89 5.95
C ALA A 120 12.77 -8.18 4.50
N THR A 121 12.73 -9.45 4.11
CA THR A 121 12.92 -9.89 2.72
C THR A 121 11.58 -9.84 2.00
N VAL A 122 11.54 -9.26 0.81
CA VAL A 122 10.33 -9.26 -0.03
C VAL A 122 10.38 -10.39 -1.06
N PHE A 123 9.27 -11.12 -1.18
CA PHE A 123 8.96 -11.96 -2.34
C PHE A 123 7.89 -11.23 -3.16
N PRO A 124 8.23 -10.63 -4.32
CA PRO A 124 7.32 -9.80 -5.11
C PRO A 124 6.43 -10.67 -5.99
N ALA A 125 5.50 -11.39 -5.37
CA ALA A 125 4.65 -12.40 -6.00
C ALA A 125 3.57 -11.80 -6.92
N GLY A 126 3.07 -10.59 -6.59
CA GLY A 126 2.03 -9.93 -7.36
C GLY A 126 0.67 -10.62 -7.24
N THR A 127 -0.18 -10.41 -8.24
CA THR A 127 -1.55 -10.93 -8.27
C THR A 127 -1.68 -12.21 -9.11
N GLY A 128 -2.70 -13.03 -8.84
CA GLY A 128 -2.99 -14.24 -9.62
C GLY A 128 -2.03 -15.41 -9.36
N GLN A 129 -1.95 -16.38 -10.29
CA GLN A 129 -1.02 -17.52 -10.23
C GLN A 129 -1.12 -18.33 -8.91
N THR A 130 -2.32 -18.57 -8.41
CA THR A 130 -2.59 -19.10 -7.07
C THR A 130 -1.75 -20.34 -6.71
N GLU A 131 -1.71 -21.34 -7.61
CA GLU A 131 -0.93 -22.56 -7.38
C GLU A 131 0.57 -22.28 -7.29
N LEU A 132 1.10 -21.48 -8.22
CA LEU A 132 2.51 -21.09 -8.21
C LEU A 132 2.86 -20.33 -6.92
N GLN A 133 1.97 -19.46 -6.47
CA GLN A 133 2.16 -18.69 -5.23
C GLN A 133 2.15 -19.58 -3.99
N ALA A 134 1.25 -20.57 -3.91
CA ALA A 134 1.21 -21.51 -2.81
C ALA A 134 2.49 -22.39 -2.76
N ARG A 135 2.94 -22.91 -3.92
CA ARG A 135 4.18 -23.69 -4.03
C ARG A 135 5.40 -22.87 -3.62
N ALA A 136 5.55 -21.67 -4.18
CA ALA A 136 6.66 -20.78 -3.87
C ALA A 136 6.66 -20.39 -2.38
N ALA A 137 5.50 -20.09 -1.78
CA ALA A 137 5.40 -19.76 -0.36
C ALA A 137 5.91 -20.90 0.54
N SER A 138 5.57 -22.15 0.21
CA SER A 138 6.07 -23.35 0.91
C SER A 138 7.58 -23.52 0.73
N GLU A 139 8.07 -23.49 -0.49
CA GLU A 139 9.48 -23.72 -0.85
C GLU A 139 10.41 -22.64 -0.28
N ILE A 140 10.02 -21.35 -0.40
CA ILE A 140 10.79 -20.22 0.13
C ILE A 140 10.70 -20.15 1.65
N GLY A 141 9.63 -20.70 2.24
CA GLY A 141 9.36 -20.60 3.68
C GLY A 141 8.88 -19.21 4.07
N VAL A 142 7.91 -18.67 3.33
CA VAL A 142 7.27 -17.38 3.61
C VAL A 142 6.73 -17.34 5.04
N THR A 143 7.03 -16.26 5.76
CA THR A 143 6.62 -16.07 7.17
C THR A 143 5.50 -15.04 7.33
N ALA A 144 5.34 -14.15 6.36
CA ALA A 144 4.36 -13.10 6.39
C ALA A 144 3.75 -12.83 5.00
N TYR A 145 2.52 -12.31 5.01
CA TYR A 145 1.77 -11.98 3.80
C TYR A 145 1.40 -10.49 3.81
N ILE A 146 1.40 -9.88 2.62
CA ILE A 146 0.77 -8.59 2.38
C ILE A 146 -0.03 -8.62 1.08
N GLY A 147 -1.30 -8.20 1.14
CA GLY A 147 -2.21 -8.25 -0.02
C GLY A 147 -3.67 -8.09 0.38
N VAL A 148 -4.58 -8.49 -0.51
CA VAL A 148 -6.01 -8.50 -0.17
C VAL A 148 -6.36 -9.74 0.67
N PRO A 149 -7.32 -9.61 1.63
CA PRO A 149 -7.63 -10.72 2.54
C PRO A 149 -8.06 -12.00 1.81
N ASP A 150 -8.98 -11.88 0.87
CA ASP A 150 -9.54 -13.06 0.19
C ASP A 150 -8.47 -13.85 -0.60
N PHE A 151 -7.46 -13.17 -1.12
CA PHE A 151 -6.41 -13.85 -1.86
C PHE A 151 -5.48 -14.68 -0.97
N LEU A 152 -5.21 -14.22 0.27
CA LEU A 152 -4.50 -15.06 1.25
C LEU A 152 -5.29 -16.35 1.53
N GLN A 153 -6.60 -16.24 1.72
CA GLN A 153 -7.45 -17.42 1.94
C GLN A 153 -7.33 -18.41 0.78
N ILE A 154 -7.44 -17.92 -0.45
CA ILE A 154 -7.33 -18.73 -1.67
C ILE A 154 -5.96 -19.43 -1.76
N ILE A 155 -4.86 -18.73 -1.41
CA ILE A 155 -3.51 -19.34 -1.38
C ILE A 155 -3.42 -20.43 -0.32
N LEU A 156 -3.95 -20.22 0.87
CA LEU A 156 -3.93 -21.21 1.96
C LEU A 156 -4.77 -22.45 1.61
N GLU A 157 -5.97 -22.27 1.06
CA GLU A 157 -6.83 -23.37 0.59
C GLU A 157 -6.16 -24.16 -0.53
N LYS A 158 -5.48 -23.49 -1.47
CA LYS A 158 -4.70 -24.16 -2.51
C LYS A 158 -3.51 -24.93 -1.93
N GLY A 159 -2.86 -24.40 -0.90
CA GLY A 159 -1.81 -25.09 -0.16
C GLY A 159 -2.32 -26.39 0.48
N ASP A 160 -3.47 -26.34 1.14
CA ASP A 160 -4.13 -27.54 1.72
C ASP A 160 -4.46 -28.58 0.64
N GLU A 161 -5.06 -28.15 -0.49
CA GLU A 161 -5.39 -29.03 -1.62
C GLU A 161 -4.16 -29.76 -2.18
N LEU A 162 -3.03 -29.08 -2.21
CA LEU A 162 -1.78 -29.62 -2.76
C LEU A 162 -0.89 -30.30 -1.72
N GLY A 163 -1.31 -30.36 -0.45
CA GLY A 163 -0.53 -30.93 0.65
C GLY A 163 0.76 -30.16 0.96
N LEU A 164 0.77 -28.83 0.73
CA LEU A 164 1.92 -27.97 0.96
C LEU A 164 1.93 -27.44 2.40
N ASP A 165 3.12 -27.32 2.99
CA ASP A 165 3.28 -26.73 4.31
C ASP A 165 3.38 -25.19 4.21
N LEU A 166 2.31 -24.49 4.56
CA LEU A 166 2.24 -23.03 4.69
C LEU A 166 2.18 -22.58 6.16
N SER A 167 2.49 -23.46 7.10
CA SER A 167 2.38 -23.20 8.55
C SER A 167 3.32 -22.13 9.05
N LYS A 168 4.36 -21.77 8.29
CA LYS A 168 5.29 -20.67 8.60
C LYS A 168 4.66 -19.29 8.44
N ILE A 169 3.58 -19.14 7.67
CA ILE A 169 2.87 -17.86 7.55
C ILE A 169 2.15 -17.59 8.88
N LYS A 170 2.70 -16.67 9.67
CA LYS A 170 2.19 -16.30 11.00
C LYS A 170 1.69 -14.88 11.10
N LYS A 171 1.98 -14.04 10.11
CA LYS A 171 1.67 -12.63 10.11
C LYS A 171 1.02 -12.24 8.80
N ALA A 172 0.00 -11.37 8.86
CA ALA A 172 -0.61 -10.84 7.66
C ALA A 172 -1.02 -9.38 7.84
N LEU A 173 -0.58 -8.53 6.91
CA LEU A 173 -1.10 -7.17 6.76
C LEU A 173 -1.99 -7.15 5.53
N VAL A 174 -3.28 -7.00 5.74
CA VAL A 174 -4.26 -7.04 4.66
C VAL A 174 -4.94 -5.70 4.43
N GLY A 175 -5.22 -5.41 3.16
CA GLY A 175 -5.86 -4.17 2.73
C GLY A 175 -6.42 -4.28 1.32
N GLY A 176 -7.04 -3.21 0.82
CA GLY A 176 -7.63 -3.20 -0.52
C GLY A 176 -8.94 -3.96 -0.67
N GLY A 177 -9.42 -4.59 0.41
CA GLY A 177 -10.69 -5.29 0.51
C GLY A 177 -11.13 -5.44 1.97
N PRO A 178 -12.39 -5.80 2.23
CA PRO A 178 -12.90 -6.00 3.58
C PRO A 178 -12.35 -7.30 4.17
N LEU A 179 -11.92 -7.24 5.43
CA LEU A 179 -11.61 -8.42 6.21
C LEU A 179 -12.84 -8.82 7.03
N PHE A 180 -13.63 -9.76 6.51
CA PHE A 180 -14.83 -10.24 7.17
C PHE A 180 -14.51 -11.04 8.45
N PRO A 181 -15.40 -11.02 9.47
CA PRO A 181 -15.18 -11.73 10.73
C PRO A 181 -14.88 -13.23 10.55
N LYS A 182 -15.56 -13.91 9.63
CA LYS A 182 -15.31 -15.32 9.32
C LYS A 182 -13.91 -15.56 8.77
N THR A 183 -13.46 -14.75 7.83
CA THR A 183 -12.10 -14.83 7.27
C THR A 183 -11.04 -14.55 8.32
N ARG A 184 -11.25 -13.53 9.17
CA ARG A 184 -10.36 -13.24 10.32
C ARG A 184 -10.29 -14.42 11.28
N GLN A 185 -11.40 -15.08 11.57
CA GLN A 185 -11.45 -16.25 12.44
C GLN A 185 -10.66 -17.42 11.85
N SER A 186 -10.83 -17.69 10.56
CA SER A 186 -10.08 -18.73 9.84
C SER A 186 -8.55 -18.49 9.92
N TYR A 187 -8.10 -17.23 9.79
CA TYR A 187 -6.68 -16.91 9.96
C TYR A 187 -6.18 -17.17 11.38
N LYS A 188 -6.95 -16.78 12.40
CA LYS A 188 -6.59 -17.06 13.80
C LYS A 188 -6.47 -18.55 14.10
N GLU A 189 -7.35 -19.38 13.54
CA GLU A 189 -7.32 -20.84 13.68
C GLU A 189 -6.06 -21.45 13.07
N ARG A 190 -5.51 -20.83 12.01
CA ARG A 190 -4.21 -21.17 11.41
C ARG A 190 -3.01 -20.55 12.14
N GLY A 191 -3.25 -19.78 13.20
CA GLY A 191 -2.22 -19.05 13.95
C GLY A 191 -1.64 -17.86 13.23
N ILE A 192 -2.41 -17.26 12.28
CA ILE A 192 -2.02 -16.03 11.57
C ILE A 192 -2.63 -14.83 12.30
N MET A 193 -1.77 -13.86 12.63
CA MET A 193 -2.14 -12.61 13.31
C MET A 193 -2.10 -11.43 12.35
#